data_8d39fbd7b3bbc313d065b24900bac42b
#
_entry.id   8d39fbd7b3bbc313d065b24900bac42b
#
_cell.length_a   1.000
_cell.length_b   1.000
_cell.length_c   1.000
_cell.angle_alpha   90.00
_cell.angle_beta   90.00
_cell.angle_gamma   90.00
#
_symmetry.space_group_name_H-M   'P 1'
#
loop_
_entity.id
_entity.type
_entity.pdbx_description
1 polymer ?
#
loop_
_entity_poly.entity_id
_entity_poly.type
_entity_poly.pdbx_seq_one_letter_code
_entity_poly.pdbx_strand_id
1 'polypeptide(L)'
;VGGELRVSGSFQYATVASMFFEATTPLTLVLAATARARPVRWLALLVALLGSTLVVETLTRSGMVTLALVLVGMLLIGLFSKRGSALRGLVRPVLVTLLALVVVVGLLVTRSATFRTRLTTENDLNWYGATYTVPTSLELESGAAETITVTAHNTGQATWQAVGENPFALGYQWLTEDGQLAGAKDHYEVVLPRNVAPGTSIELTVPLDPALPPGNYRLEWSMLQQNILWFSDREVPAAETSVSIERATAPTTPPPPVAVRPRTEAESLQPTFPPTVGRRDLWRAGWLMWRERPLLGVGPGNFRHLYGQYLGMADWDDRIYANNLYVEFAATLGILGAAAFGWLVLNVLARVLRAFARPPGAVAQVWLVGLAGGGAAFLLHGLLDYFLEVVSLYLLFWITLGLIVALSRLSSVDEGAV
;
A
#
# COMPACT_ATOMS: atom_id res chain seq x y z
N VAL A 1 -4.54 -3.26 4.76
CA VAL A 1 -3.92 -2.45 5.82
C VAL A 1 -4.82 -2.52 7.03
N GLY A 2 -4.32 -3.09 8.14
CA GLY A 2 -5.10 -3.25 9.38
C GLY A 2 -6.40 -4.04 9.25
N GLY A 3 -6.44 -5.04 8.37
CA GLY A 3 -7.62 -5.84 8.10
C GLY A 3 -8.65 -5.18 7.18
N GLU A 4 -8.52 -3.88 6.90
CA GLU A 4 -9.39 -3.23 5.92
C GLU A 4 -8.79 -3.34 4.52
N LEU A 5 -9.60 -3.80 3.57
CA LEU A 5 -9.24 -3.84 2.17
C LEU A 5 -9.14 -2.40 1.63
N ARG A 6 -8.03 -2.09 0.98
CA ARG A 6 -7.89 -0.85 0.22
C ARG A 6 -8.70 -0.97 -1.07
N VAL A 7 -9.44 0.08 -1.39
CA VAL A 7 -10.24 0.10 -2.62
C VAL A 7 -9.31 0.08 -3.84
N SER A 8 -9.36 -0.98 -4.63
CA SER A 8 -8.64 -1.12 -5.89
C SER A 8 -9.58 -1.30 -7.09
N GLY A 9 -10.84 -1.68 -6.83
CA GLY A 9 -11.81 -1.98 -7.88
C GLY A 9 -11.31 -3.11 -8.81
N SER A 10 -11.36 -2.87 -10.11
CA SER A 10 -10.84 -3.78 -11.13
C SER A 10 -9.31 -3.63 -11.37
N PHE A 11 -8.64 -2.76 -10.65
CA PHE A 11 -7.19 -2.58 -10.77
C PHE A 11 -6.44 -3.57 -9.87
N GLN A 12 -5.25 -3.96 -10.29
CA GLN A 12 -4.42 -4.92 -9.58
C GLN A 12 -4.04 -4.47 -8.16
N TYR A 13 -3.79 -3.16 -7.99
CA TYR A 13 -3.42 -2.55 -6.70
C TYR A 13 -4.14 -1.22 -6.49
N ALA A 14 -4.37 -0.86 -5.24
CA ALA A 14 -4.99 0.41 -4.88
C ALA A 14 -4.21 1.64 -5.38
N THR A 15 -2.87 1.57 -5.40
CA THR A 15 -2.01 2.63 -5.94
C THR A 15 -2.23 2.84 -7.44
N VAL A 16 -2.42 1.75 -8.21
CA VAL A 16 -2.74 1.81 -9.65
C VAL A 16 -4.08 2.50 -9.88
N ALA A 17 -5.10 2.16 -9.07
CA ALA A 17 -6.39 2.84 -9.11
C ALA A 17 -6.25 4.34 -8.80
N SER A 18 -5.48 4.69 -7.77
CA SER A 18 -5.20 6.08 -7.41
C SER A 18 -4.62 6.85 -8.61
N MET A 19 -3.53 6.36 -9.19
CA MET A 19 -2.84 7.00 -10.31
C MET A 19 -3.74 7.17 -11.55
N PHE A 20 -4.60 6.18 -11.84
CA PHE A 20 -5.57 6.29 -12.93
C PHE A 20 -6.53 7.45 -12.69
N PHE A 21 -7.11 7.57 -11.51
CA PHE A 21 -8.05 8.64 -11.19
C PHE A 21 -7.36 10.00 -11.06
N GLU A 22 -6.14 10.07 -10.54
CA GLU A 22 -5.34 11.31 -10.51
C GLU A 22 -5.09 11.86 -11.91
N ALA A 23 -4.76 10.99 -12.86
CA ALA A 23 -4.49 11.39 -14.23
C ALA A 23 -5.76 11.76 -15.02
N THR A 24 -6.90 11.09 -14.74
CA THR A 24 -8.14 11.29 -15.49
C THR A 24 -9.05 12.37 -14.90
N THR A 25 -8.98 12.65 -13.60
CA THR A 25 -9.78 13.73 -12.96
C THR A 25 -9.56 15.09 -13.59
N PRO A 26 -8.33 15.56 -13.91
CA PRO A 26 -8.13 16.82 -14.63
C PRO A 26 -8.86 16.89 -15.98
N LEU A 27 -8.93 15.77 -16.71
CA LEU A 27 -9.60 15.70 -18.01
C LEU A 27 -11.13 15.80 -17.87
N THR A 28 -11.69 15.13 -16.87
CA THR A 28 -13.14 15.21 -16.60
C THR A 28 -13.55 16.60 -16.13
N LEU A 29 -12.71 17.31 -15.37
CA LEU A 29 -12.93 18.72 -14.99
C LEU A 29 -12.89 19.66 -16.18
N VAL A 30 -11.97 19.45 -17.13
CA VAL A 30 -11.95 20.19 -18.39
C VAL A 30 -13.22 19.93 -19.20
N LEU A 31 -13.67 18.69 -19.29
CA LEU A 31 -14.93 18.36 -19.94
C LEU A 31 -16.12 19.05 -19.25
N ALA A 32 -16.16 19.06 -17.92
CA ALA A 32 -17.17 19.78 -17.16
C ALA A 32 -17.16 21.31 -17.41
N ALA A 33 -15.98 21.90 -17.67
CA ALA A 33 -15.83 23.30 -17.97
C ALA A 33 -16.20 23.67 -19.43
N THR A 34 -15.94 22.76 -20.40
CA THR A 34 -15.99 23.07 -21.84
C THR A 34 -17.18 22.47 -22.59
N ALA A 35 -17.83 21.42 -22.07
CA ALA A 35 -18.96 20.77 -22.74
C ALA A 35 -20.11 21.75 -22.93
N ARG A 36 -20.73 21.71 -24.14
CA ARG A 36 -21.88 22.58 -24.51
C ARG A 36 -23.17 22.09 -23.83
N ALA A 37 -23.40 20.76 -23.82
CA ALA A 37 -24.61 20.17 -23.27
C ALA A 37 -24.55 20.13 -21.72
N ARG A 38 -25.56 20.69 -21.05
CA ARG A 38 -25.67 20.69 -19.59
C ARG A 38 -25.57 19.31 -18.94
N PRO A 39 -26.25 18.25 -19.44
CA PRO A 39 -26.14 16.93 -18.83
C PRO A 39 -24.70 16.37 -18.88
N VAL A 40 -23.96 16.61 -19.99
CA VAL A 40 -22.56 16.20 -20.11
C VAL A 40 -21.67 16.92 -19.07
N ARG A 41 -21.92 18.21 -18.83
CA ARG A 41 -21.18 18.99 -17.80
C ARG A 41 -21.39 18.43 -16.41
N TRP A 42 -22.64 18.11 -16.06
CA TRP A 42 -22.96 17.55 -14.73
C TRP A 42 -22.43 16.13 -14.58
N LEU A 43 -22.54 15.29 -15.62
CA LEU A 43 -21.98 13.95 -15.60
C LEU A 43 -20.46 13.99 -15.46
N ALA A 44 -19.77 14.86 -16.21
CA ALA A 44 -18.32 15.01 -16.11
C ALA A 44 -17.88 15.49 -14.70
N LEU A 45 -18.64 16.43 -14.11
CA LEU A 45 -18.38 16.87 -12.74
C LEU A 45 -18.61 15.74 -11.73
N LEU A 46 -19.68 14.96 -11.88
CA LEU A 46 -19.95 13.80 -11.02
C LEU A 46 -18.83 12.78 -11.12
N VAL A 47 -18.34 12.47 -12.33
CA VAL A 47 -17.22 11.54 -12.54
C VAL A 47 -15.94 12.09 -11.92
N ALA A 48 -15.67 13.41 -12.00
CA ALA A 48 -14.54 14.03 -11.33
C ALA A 48 -14.62 13.91 -9.79
N LEU A 49 -15.80 14.14 -9.21
CA LEU A 49 -16.05 14.01 -7.79
C LEU A 49 -15.87 12.56 -7.31
N LEU A 50 -16.47 11.61 -8.02
CA LEU A 50 -16.32 10.18 -7.71
C LEU A 50 -14.87 9.72 -7.84
N GLY A 51 -14.17 10.09 -8.94
CA GLY A 51 -12.76 9.76 -9.14
C GLY A 51 -11.86 10.32 -8.03
N SER A 52 -12.12 11.57 -7.64
CA SER A 52 -11.39 12.21 -6.55
C SER A 52 -11.64 11.53 -5.18
N THR A 53 -12.88 11.13 -4.90
CA THR A 53 -13.23 10.38 -3.69
C THR A 53 -12.56 9.01 -3.69
N LEU A 54 -12.55 8.31 -4.84
CA LEU A 54 -11.87 7.02 -4.98
C LEU A 54 -10.36 7.12 -4.72
N VAL A 55 -9.69 8.21 -5.13
CA VAL A 55 -8.28 8.44 -4.75
C VAL A 55 -8.11 8.41 -3.23
N VAL A 56 -9.02 9.04 -2.48
CA VAL A 56 -8.96 9.04 -1.01
C VAL A 56 -9.21 7.65 -0.44
N GLU A 57 -10.22 6.93 -0.95
CA GLU A 57 -10.58 5.56 -0.52
C GLU A 57 -9.50 4.52 -0.83
N THR A 58 -8.61 4.78 -1.80
CA THR A 58 -7.43 3.92 -2.01
C THR A 58 -6.44 3.95 -0.84
N LEU A 59 -6.59 4.87 0.10
CA LEU A 59 -5.66 5.12 1.20
C LEU A 59 -4.21 5.39 0.73
N THR A 60 -4.05 5.87 -0.50
CA THR A 60 -2.76 6.17 -1.10
C THR A 60 -2.37 7.61 -0.82
N ARG A 61 -1.48 7.83 0.16
CA ARG A 61 -1.05 9.19 0.59
C ARG A 61 -0.45 10.01 -0.55
N SER A 62 0.43 9.38 -1.34
CA SER A 62 1.02 10.01 -2.53
C SER A 62 -0.07 10.48 -3.48
N GLY A 63 -1.11 9.68 -3.70
CA GLY A 63 -2.22 10.03 -4.57
C GLY A 63 -3.03 11.22 -4.09
N MET A 64 -3.37 11.25 -2.80
CA MET A 64 -4.08 12.40 -2.22
C MET A 64 -3.30 13.70 -2.38
N VAL A 65 -1.99 13.68 -2.08
CA VAL A 65 -1.11 14.85 -2.23
C VAL A 65 -0.97 15.25 -3.69
N THR A 66 -0.73 14.30 -4.58
CA THR A 66 -0.57 14.55 -6.02
C THR A 66 -1.84 15.17 -6.61
N LEU A 67 -3.01 14.58 -6.34
CA LEU A 67 -4.28 15.12 -6.82
C LEU A 67 -4.53 16.54 -6.28
N ALA A 68 -4.29 16.78 -4.99
CA ALA A 68 -4.44 18.10 -4.40
C ALA A 68 -3.53 19.13 -5.08
N LEU A 69 -2.25 18.80 -5.30
CA LEU A 69 -1.30 19.70 -5.99
C LEU A 69 -1.74 20.01 -7.42
N VAL A 70 -2.20 19.00 -8.17
CA VAL A 70 -2.69 19.19 -9.54
C VAL A 70 -3.94 20.08 -9.56
N LEU A 71 -4.92 19.83 -8.68
CA LEU A 71 -6.14 20.61 -8.61
C LEU A 71 -5.88 22.06 -8.17
N VAL A 72 -4.99 22.26 -7.19
CA VAL A 72 -4.56 23.62 -6.77
C VAL A 72 -3.87 24.32 -7.94
N GLY A 73 -2.97 23.65 -8.66
CA GLY A 73 -2.33 24.21 -9.85
C GLY A 73 -3.35 24.64 -10.91
N MET A 74 -4.34 23.79 -11.22
CA MET A 74 -5.42 24.12 -12.17
C MET A 74 -6.26 25.30 -11.67
N LEU A 75 -6.55 25.36 -10.35
CA LEU A 75 -7.28 26.48 -9.75
C LEU A 75 -6.51 27.80 -9.90
N LEU A 76 -5.21 27.80 -9.56
CA LEU A 76 -4.36 28.98 -9.69
C LEU A 76 -4.26 29.46 -11.13
N ILE A 77 -4.08 28.55 -12.10
CA ILE A 77 -4.09 28.87 -13.53
C ILE A 77 -5.44 29.53 -13.91
N GLY A 78 -6.56 29.00 -13.46
CA GLY A 78 -7.88 29.58 -13.70
C GLY A 78 -8.06 30.96 -13.07
N LEU A 79 -7.64 31.15 -11.80
CA LEU A 79 -7.79 32.39 -11.05
C LEU A 79 -6.92 33.53 -11.62
N PHE A 80 -5.65 33.24 -11.92
CA PHE A 80 -4.69 34.23 -12.41
C PHE A 80 -4.79 34.47 -13.92
N SER A 81 -5.68 33.77 -14.59
CA SER A 81 -5.95 33.96 -16.00
C SER A 81 -6.57 35.34 -16.29
N LYS A 82 -6.24 35.94 -17.45
CA LYS A 82 -6.78 37.24 -17.87
C LYS A 82 -8.32 37.24 -17.90
N ARG A 83 -8.94 38.39 -17.66
CA ARG A 83 -10.41 38.54 -17.75
C ARG A 83 -10.88 38.11 -19.15
N GLY A 84 -11.95 37.31 -19.22
CA GLY A 84 -12.47 36.76 -20.48
C GLY A 84 -11.81 35.48 -20.98
N SER A 85 -10.75 34.99 -20.34
CA SER A 85 -10.12 33.72 -20.70
C SER A 85 -11.04 32.52 -20.40
N ALA A 86 -11.08 31.55 -21.33
CA ALA A 86 -11.76 30.27 -21.15
C ALA A 86 -11.29 29.48 -19.92
N LEU A 87 -10.04 29.70 -19.50
CA LEU A 87 -9.45 29.08 -18.32
C LEU A 87 -10.20 29.40 -17.01
N ARG A 88 -10.89 30.55 -16.93
CA ARG A 88 -11.74 30.86 -15.77
C ARG A 88 -12.91 29.91 -15.60
N GLY A 89 -13.34 29.25 -16.71
CA GLY A 89 -14.35 28.21 -16.64
C GLY A 89 -13.96 27.02 -15.77
N LEU A 90 -12.65 26.80 -15.55
CA LEU A 90 -12.13 25.74 -14.67
C LEU A 90 -12.33 26.04 -13.18
N VAL A 91 -12.41 27.32 -12.79
CA VAL A 91 -12.41 27.72 -11.36
C VAL A 91 -13.54 27.04 -10.59
N ARG A 92 -14.77 27.08 -11.12
CA ARG A 92 -15.94 26.50 -10.43
C ARG A 92 -15.84 24.98 -10.26
N PRO A 93 -15.67 24.16 -11.33
CA PRO A 93 -15.62 22.70 -11.15
C PRO A 93 -14.42 22.27 -10.30
N VAL A 94 -13.25 22.91 -10.42
CA VAL A 94 -12.07 22.58 -9.63
C VAL A 94 -12.31 22.95 -8.15
N LEU A 95 -12.86 24.12 -7.85
CA LEU A 95 -13.17 24.54 -6.49
C LEU A 95 -14.20 23.63 -5.82
N VAL A 96 -15.25 23.23 -6.54
CA VAL A 96 -16.26 22.28 -6.03
C VAL A 96 -15.61 20.95 -5.68
N THR A 97 -14.70 20.45 -6.54
CA THR A 97 -14.00 19.19 -6.31
C THR A 97 -13.04 19.30 -5.11
N LEU A 98 -12.28 20.38 -4.98
CA LEU A 98 -11.42 20.62 -3.81
C LEU A 98 -12.21 20.70 -2.50
N LEU A 99 -13.33 21.41 -2.49
CA LEU A 99 -14.20 21.49 -1.31
C LEU A 99 -14.79 20.13 -0.96
N ALA A 100 -15.24 19.36 -1.95
CA ALA A 100 -15.73 18.01 -1.72
C ALA A 100 -14.61 17.10 -1.13
N LEU A 101 -13.38 17.18 -1.63
CA LEU A 101 -12.24 16.45 -1.07
C LEU A 101 -11.97 16.82 0.39
N VAL A 102 -12.00 18.11 0.72
CA VAL A 102 -11.83 18.56 2.12
C VAL A 102 -12.90 17.96 3.01
N VAL A 103 -14.16 17.94 2.56
CA VAL A 103 -15.27 17.34 3.32
C VAL A 103 -15.07 15.83 3.49
N VAL A 104 -14.75 15.11 2.41
CA VAL A 104 -14.52 13.64 2.44
C VAL A 104 -13.37 13.30 3.39
N VAL A 105 -12.22 13.96 3.23
CA VAL A 105 -11.06 13.75 4.12
C VAL A 105 -11.40 14.09 5.56
N GLY A 106 -12.09 15.19 5.81
CA GLY A 106 -12.54 15.59 7.16
C GLY A 106 -13.46 14.54 7.79
N LEU A 107 -14.41 13.99 7.02
CA LEU A 107 -15.29 12.92 7.49
C LEU A 107 -14.51 11.62 7.79
N LEU A 108 -13.56 11.25 6.96
CA LEU A 108 -12.75 10.05 7.17
C LEU A 108 -11.80 10.22 8.37
N VAL A 109 -11.17 11.37 8.52
CA VAL A 109 -10.35 11.67 9.72
C VAL A 109 -11.14 11.57 11.01
N THR A 110 -12.40 11.99 11.01
CA THR A 110 -13.24 11.95 12.23
C THR A 110 -13.85 10.58 12.49
N ARG A 111 -14.17 9.80 11.45
CA ARG A 111 -14.94 8.56 11.59
C ARG A 111 -14.15 7.28 11.41
N SER A 112 -13.04 7.29 10.65
CA SER A 112 -12.24 6.08 10.38
C SER A 112 -10.94 6.09 11.18
N ALA A 113 -10.78 5.12 12.08
CA ALA A 113 -9.53 4.89 12.80
C ALA A 113 -8.42 4.48 11.83
N THR A 114 -8.74 3.58 10.88
CA THR A 114 -7.83 3.09 9.84
C THR A 114 -7.28 4.24 9.00
N PHE A 115 -8.14 5.17 8.58
CA PHE A 115 -7.71 6.34 7.82
C PHE A 115 -6.73 7.21 8.62
N ARG A 116 -7.02 7.48 9.90
CA ARG A 116 -6.10 8.24 10.79
C ARG A 116 -4.76 7.53 10.93
N THR A 117 -4.79 6.24 11.26
CA THR A 117 -3.57 5.45 11.42
C THR A 117 -2.77 5.43 10.12
N ARG A 118 -3.43 5.26 8.98
CA ARG A 118 -2.74 5.29 7.68
C ARG A 118 -2.06 6.62 7.37
N LEU A 119 -2.60 7.74 7.83
CA LEU A 119 -1.95 9.05 7.67
C LEU A 119 -0.67 9.19 8.49
N THR A 120 -0.55 8.50 9.62
CA THR A 120 0.54 8.64 10.59
C THR A 120 1.62 7.57 10.47
N THR A 121 1.33 6.39 9.87
CA THR A 121 2.28 5.28 9.74
C THR A 121 3.05 5.31 8.43
N GLU A 122 4.35 5.00 8.46
CA GLU A 122 5.18 4.95 7.25
C GLU A 122 4.98 3.65 6.46
N ASN A 123 4.81 2.51 7.16
CA ASN A 123 4.65 1.18 6.58
C ASN A 123 3.76 0.29 7.47
N ASP A 124 3.57 -0.97 7.09
CA ASP A 124 2.80 -1.93 7.89
C ASP A 124 3.60 -2.51 9.08
N LEU A 125 4.92 -2.27 9.18
CA LEU A 125 5.76 -2.77 10.27
C LEU A 125 5.29 -2.29 11.65
N ASN A 126 4.82 -1.05 11.76
CA ASN A 126 4.28 -0.51 13.01
C ASN A 126 2.77 -0.76 13.19
N TRP A 127 2.14 -1.46 12.25
CA TRP A 127 0.72 -1.76 12.33
C TRP A 127 0.47 -2.87 13.33
N TYR A 128 1.24 -3.95 13.20
CA TYR A 128 1.21 -5.10 14.08
C TYR A 128 2.30 -4.94 15.15
N GLY A 129 1.95 -5.14 16.38
CA GLY A 129 2.91 -5.12 17.49
C GLY A 129 2.27 -5.68 18.74
N ALA A 130 2.95 -6.59 19.39
CA ALA A 130 2.51 -7.19 20.64
C ALA A 130 3.69 -7.50 21.54
N THR A 131 3.47 -7.43 22.85
CA THR A 131 4.31 -8.07 23.86
C THR A 131 3.43 -8.91 24.75
N TYR A 132 4.00 -9.97 25.27
CA TYR A 132 3.25 -10.98 26.02
C TYR A 132 3.82 -11.16 27.41
N THR A 133 2.94 -11.36 28.39
CA THR A 133 3.29 -11.87 29.70
C THR A 133 2.67 -13.25 29.83
N VAL A 134 3.53 -14.28 29.82
CA VAL A 134 3.17 -15.69 29.91
C VAL A 134 3.93 -16.35 31.06
N PRO A 135 3.45 -17.46 31.61
CA PRO A 135 4.25 -18.30 32.53
C PRO A 135 5.54 -18.75 31.86
N THR A 136 6.65 -18.72 32.54
CA THR A 136 7.94 -19.20 32.03
C THR A 136 8.00 -20.72 31.95
N SER A 137 7.31 -21.41 32.88
CA SER A 137 7.21 -22.87 32.90
C SER A 137 5.86 -23.31 33.44
N LEU A 138 5.41 -24.48 32.99
CA LEU A 138 4.18 -25.15 33.43
C LEU A 138 4.48 -26.63 33.66
N GLU A 139 3.88 -27.18 34.69
CA GLU A 139 3.83 -28.61 34.95
C GLU A 139 2.37 -29.07 34.76
N LEU A 140 2.11 -29.93 33.78
CA LEU A 140 0.76 -30.37 33.42
C LEU A 140 0.67 -31.89 33.53
N GLU A 141 -0.52 -32.41 33.84
CA GLU A 141 -0.79 -33.85 33.74
C GLU A 141 -1.39 -34.19 32.36
N SER A 142 -0.92 -35.26 31.75
CA SER A 142 -1.41 -35.71 30.44
C SER A 142 -2.92 -35.97 30.46
N GLY A 143 -3.68 -35.29 29.62
CA GLY A 143 -5.13 -35.37 29.50
C GLY A 143 -5.92 -34.61 30.58
N ALA A 144 -5.25 -33.85 31.46
CA ALA A 144 -5.91 -32.98 32.42
C ALA A 144 -6.00 -31.58 31.84
N ALA A 145 -7.21 -31.06 31.63
CA ALA A 145 -7.40 -29.68 31.19
C ALA A 145 -6.99 -28.71 32.29
N GLU A 146 -6.15 -27.75 31.92
CA GLU A 146 -5.71 -26.68 32.84
C GLU A 146 -6.00 -25.32 32.17
N THR A 147 -6.13 -24.29 33.01
CA THR A 147 -6.44 -22.94 32.54
C THR A 147 -5.39 -21.99 33.02
N ILE A 148 -4.77 -21.27 32.09
CA ILE A 148 -3.75 -20.28 32.40
C ILE A 148 -4.20 -18.87 31.98
N THR A 149 -3.57 -17.87 32.56
CA THR A 149 -3.77 -16.47 32.18
C THR A 149 -2.60 -16.00 31.34
N VAL A 150 -2.91 -15.44 30.18
CA VAL A 150 -1.92 -14.79 29.29
C VAL A 150 -2.32 -13.33 29.12
N THR A 151 -1.39 -12.41 29.33
CA THR A 151 -1.60 -10.99 29.06
C THR A 151 -0.92 -10.63 27.75
N ALA A 152 -1.69 -10.07 26.83
CA ALA A 152 -1.18 -9.50 25.58
C ALA A 152 -1.31 -7.97 25.63
N HIS A 153 -0.21 -7.26 25.35
CA HIS A 153 -0.15 -5.80 25.27
C HIS A 153 0.02 -5.37 23.82
N ASN A 154 -0.88 -4.50 23.34
CA ASN A 154 -0.84 -3.99 21.99
C ASN A 154 0.18 -2.86 21.85
N THR A 155 1.36 -3.17 21.34
CA THR A 155 2.42 -2.19 21.05
C THR A 155 2.36 -1.66 19.62
N GLY A 156 1.45 -2.20 18.81
CA GLY A 156 1.22 -1.76 17.43
C GLY A 156 0.32 -0.53 17.35
N GLN A 157 0.01 -0.11 16.14
CA GLN A 157 -0.87 1.03 15.87
C GLN A 157 -2.28 0.60 15.43
N ALA A 158 -2.48 -0.68 15.08
CA ALA A 158 -3.80 -1.23 14.80
C ALA A 158 -4.56 -1.50 16.08
N THR A 159 -5.84 -1.12 16.13
CA THR A 159 -6.74 -1.67 17.15
C THR A 159 -7.01 -3.12 16.83
N TRP A 160 -6.76 -4.04 17.75
CA TRP A 160 -7.13 -5.44 17.59
C TRP A 160 -8.63 -5.57 17.72
N GLN A 161 -9.31 -5.83 16.60
CA GLN A 161 -10.76 -6.00 16.58
C GLN A 161 -11.12 -7.42 16.97
N ALA A 162 -12.02 -7.55 17.95
CA ALA A 162 -12.51 -8.85 18.45
C ALA A 162 -13.53 -9.48 17.51
N VAL A 163 -14.21 -8.70 16.68
CA VAL A 163 -15.25 -9.13 15.73
C VAL A 163 -15.05 -8.46 14.38
N GLY A 164 -15.49 -9.11 13.30
CA GLY A 164 -15.35 -8.62 11.93
C GLY A 164 -15.06 -9.74 10.96
N GLU A 165 -14.70 -9.40 9.74
CA GLU A 165 -14.38 -10.40 8.69
C GLU A 165 -13.07 -11.14 9.02
N ASN A 166 -12.08 -10.45 9.58
CA ASN A 166 -10.78 -11.00 9.97
C ASN A 166 -10.41 -10.49 11.38
N PRO A 167 -11.03 -11.03 12.45
CA PRO A 167 -10.76 -10.58 13.80
C PRO A 167 -9.36 -11.00 14.27
N PHE A 168 -8.89 -10.32 15.30
CA PHE A 168 -7.64 -10.69 15.96
C PHE A 168 -7.92 -11.76 17.06
N ALA A 169 -6.95 -12.66 17.21
CA ALA A 169 -6.96 -13.68 18.25
C ALA A 169 -5.57 -13.89 18.81
N LEU A 170 -5.48 -14.45 20.03
CA LEU A 170 -4.24 -15.01 20.53
C LEU A 170 -4.10 -16.44 20.02
N GLY A 171 -3.04 -16.70 19.28
CA GLY A 171 -2.72 -18.05 18.84
C GLY A 171 -1.64 -18.70 19.69
N TYR A 172 -1.66 -20.03 19.79
CA TYR A 172 -0.56 -20.78 20.34
C TYR A 172 -0.34 -22.12 19.63
N GLN A 173 0.89 -22.59 19.69
CA GLN A 173 1.32 -23.85 19.08
C GLN A 173 2.06 -24.68 20.12
N TRP A 174 1.81 -26.01 20.09
CA TRP A 174 2.62 -26.96 20.83
C TRP A 174 3.80 -27.39 20.01
N LEU A 175 4.99 -27.28 20.56
CA LEU A 175 6.23 -27.68 19.90
C LEU A 175 6.98 -28.68 20.76
N THR A 176 7.68 -29.62 20.12
CA THR A 176 8.68 -30.46 20.78
C THR A 176 9.94 -29.61 21.08
N GLU A 177 10.87 -30.15 21.88
CA GLU A 177 12.17 -29.49 22.14
C GLU A 177 12.92 -29.17 20.83
N ASP A 178 12.77 -30.02 19.81
CA ASP A 178 13.37 -29.84 18.48
C ASP A 178 12.59 -28.86 17.57
N GLY A 179 11.56 -28.19 18.11
CA GLY A 179 10.76 -27.19 17.38
C GLY A 179 9.77 -27.76 16.35
N GLN A 180 9.46 -29.07 16.43
CA GLN A 180 8.45 -29.71 15.60
C GLN A 180 7.05 -29.53 16.20
N LEU A 181 6.02 -29.46 15.36
CA LEU A 181 4.66 -29.37 15.84
C LEU A 181 4.26 -30.63 16.60
N ALA A 182 3.75 -30.45 17.81
CA ALA A 182 3.19 -31.49 18.63
C ALA A 182 1.73 -31.16 18.92
N GLY A 183 0.83 -32.13 18.79
CA GLY A 183 -0.59 -31.92 19.07
C GLY A 183 -1.51 -32.35 17.92
N ALA A 184 -2.81 -32.34 18.21
CA ALA A 184 -3.82 -32.75 17.25
C ALA A 184 -4.12 -31.67 16.20
N LYS A 185 -3.73 -30.43 16.48
CA LYS A 185 -3.92 -29.26 15.61
C LYS A 185 -2.60 -28.53 15.40
N ASP A 186 -2.48 -27.86 14.28
CA ASP A 186 -1.31 -27.05 13.96
C ASP A 186 -1.20 -25.83 14.87
N HIS A 187 -2.34 -25.28 15.28
CA HIS A 187 -2.44 -24.19 16.24
C HIS A 187 -3.81 -24.16 16.93
N TYR A 188 -3.89 -23.40 17.98
CA TYR A 188 -5.11 -23.09 18.73
C TYR A 188 -5.30 -21.59 18.80
N GLU A 189 -6.56 -21.15 18.83
CA GLU A 189 -6.92 -19.73 18.85
C GLU A 189 -7.80 -19.40 20.05
N VAL A 190 -7.49 -18.29 20.70
CA VAL A 190 -8.31 -17.70 21.76
C VAL A 190 -8.85 -16.38 21.29
N VAL A 191 -10.16 -16.32 21.09
CA VAL A 191 -10.84 -15.10 20.61
C VAL A 191 -10.76 -13.98 21.64
N LEU A 192 -10.62 -12.75 21.18
CA LEU A 192 -10.63 -11.59 22.04
C LEU A 192 -12.05 -11.29 22.54
N PRO A 193 -12.29 -11.07 23.84
CA PRO A 193 -13.61 -10.73 24.35
C PRO A 193 -14.03 -9.28 24.04
N ARG A 194 -13.08 -8.42 23.68
CA ARG A 194 -13.28 -7.00 23.32
C ARG A 194 -12.16 -6.49 22.43
N ASN A 195 -12.41 -5.37 21.79
CA ASN A 195 -11.36 -4.68 21.04
C ASN A 195 -10.24 -4.17 21.96
N VAL A 196 -8.99 -4.22 21.48
CA VAL A 196 -7.80 -3.80 22.22
C VAL A 196 -7.13 -2.65 21.46
N ALA A 197 -7.22 -1.45 22.01
CA ALA A 197 -6.63 -0.26 21.41
C ALA A 197 -5.10 -0.26 21.54
N PRO A 198 -4.37 0.44 20.67
CA PRO A 198 -2.95 0.69 20.81
C PRO A 198 -2.58 1.17 22.22
N GLY A 199 -1.48 0.64 22.78
CA GLY A 199 -1.00 0.98 24.12
C GLY A 199 -1.81 0.38 25.27
N THR A 200 -2.79 -0.50 25.00
CA THR A 200 -3.59 -1.18 26.05
C THR A 200 -3.31 -2.67 26.09
N SER A 201 -3.62 -3.29 27.23
CA SER A 201 -3.46 -4.72 27.45
C SER A 201 -4.79 -5.44 27.57
N ILE A 202 -4.76 -6.73 27.33
CA ILE A 202 -5.87 -7.64 27.57
C ILE A 202 -5.37 -8.90 28.27
N GLU A 203 -6.11 -9.33 29.29
CA GLU A 203 -5.90 -10.61 29.93
C GLU A 203 -6.83 -11.64 29.29
N LEU A 204 -6.28 -12.77 28.92
CA LEU A 204 -6.99 -13.88 28.27
C LEU A 204 -6.86 -15.14 29.11
N THR A 205 -7.96 -15.75 29.36
CA THR A 205 -8.05 -17.07 30.00
C THR A 205 -7.93 -18.12 28.92
N VAL A 206 -6.86 -18.88 28.92
CA VAL A 206 -6.53 -19.87 27.89
C VAL A 206 -6.71 -21.27 28.45
N PRO A 207 -7.68 -22.05 27.96
CA PRO A 207 -7.77 -23.46 28.28
C PRO A 207 -6.67 -24.22 27.55
N LEU A 208 -5.84 -24.94 28.28
CA LEU A 208 -4.87 -25.87 27.75
C LEU A 208 -5.41 -27.29 27.93
N ASP A 209 -5.46 -28.03 26.85
CA ASP A 209 -5.77 -29.45 26.83
C ASP A 209 -4.51 -30.21 26.36
N PRO A 210 -3.66 -30.66 27.28
CA PRO A 210 -2.43 -31.37 26.95
C PRO A 210 -2.72 -32.83 26.60
N ALA A 211 -3.49 -33.07 25.51
CA ALA A 211 -3.66 -34.41 24.94
C ALA A 211 -2.37 -34.90 24.28
N LEU A 212 -1.25 -34.75 24.98
CA LEU A 212 0.11 -35.10 24.56
C LEU A 212 0.68 -36.18 25.46
N PRO A 213 1.57 -37.05 24.94
CA PRO A 213 2.33 -37.98 25.77
C PRO A 213 3.16 -37.26 26.82
N PRO A 214 3.47 -37.93 27.96
CA PRO A 214 4.44 -37.38 28.93
C PRO A 214 5.76 -37.06 28.26
N GLY A 215 6.31 -35.86 28.58
CA GLY A 215 7.53 -35.35 27.97
C GLY A 215 7.64 -33.84 28.12
N ASN A 216 8.73 -33.30 27.58
CA ASN A 216 8.97 -31.86 27.56
C ASN A 216 8.51 -31.25 26.22
N TYR A 217 7.84 -30.14 26.34
CA TYR A 217 7.25 -29.39 25.23
C TYR A 217 7.50 -27.90 25.42
N ARG A 218 7.19 -27.14 24.36
CA ARG A 218 7.20 -25.69 24.38
C ARG A 218 5.89 -25.18 23.78
N LEU A 219 5.27 -24.21 24.44
CA LEU A 219 4.19 -23.41 23.89
C LEU A 219 4.76 -22.15 23.30
N GLU A 220 4.47 -21.88 22.04
CA GLU A 220 4.80 -20.64 21.37
C GLU A 220 3.52 -19.80 21.22
N TRP A 221 3.59 -18.55 21.70
CA TRP A 221 2.45 -17.63 21.75
C TRP A 221 2.65 -16.48 20.79
N SER A 222 1.69 -16.21 19.94
CA SER A 222 1.67 -15.05 19.06
C SER A 222 0.26 -14.58 18.79
N MET A 223 0.06 -13.27 18.70
CA MET A 223 -1.17 -12.75 18.14
C MET A 223 -1.27 -13.11 16.66
N LEU A 224 -2.48 -13.26 16.17
CA LEU A 224 -2.77 -13.44 14.76
C LEU A 224 -3.98 -12.60 14.35
N GLN A 225 -4.06 -12.28 13.07
CA GLN A 225 -5.27 -11.80 12.44
C GLN A 225 -5.80 -12.92 11.55
N GLN A 226 -7.00 -13.42 11.88
CA GLN A 226 -7.57 -14.61 11.26
C GLN A 226 -7.60 -14.48 9.73
N ASN A 227 -7.16 -15.53 9.02
CA ASN A 227 -7.05 -15.63 7.57
C ASN A 227 -6.10 -14.61 6.91
N ILE A 228 -5.32 -13.84 7.67
CA ILE A 228 -4.41 -12.82 7.16
C ILE A 228 -2.95 -13.18 7.46
N LEU A 229 -2.54 -13.22 8.73
CA LEU A 229 -1.16 -13.46 9.13
C LEU A 229 -1.02 -13.71 10.64
N TRP A 230 0.11 -14.27 11.03
CA TRP A 230 0.61 -14.25 12.39
C TRP A 230 1.52 -13.03 12.62
N PHE A 231 1.55 -12.51 13.85
CA PHE A 231 2.42 -11.38 14.16
C PHE A 231 3.91 -11.76 14.08
N SER A 232 4.24 -13.03 14.39
CA SER A 232 5.58 -13.59 14.19
C SER A 232 6.06 -13.46 12.73
N ASP A 233 5.16 -13.54 11.73
CA ASP A 233 5.48 -13.33 10.31
C ASP A 233 5.85 -11.86 9.98
N ARG A 234 5.67 -10.95 10.95
CA ARG A 234 5.99 -9.51 10.85
C ARG A 234 7.08 -9.08 11.83
N GLU A 235 7.98 -10.00 12.15
CA GLU A 235 9.12 -9.74 13.05
C GLU A 235 8.71 -9.33 14.48
N VAL A 236 7.45 -9.58 14.88
CA VAL A 236 7.00 -9.41 16.26
C VAL A 236 7.38 -10.67 17.04
N PRO A 237 8.24 -10.58 18.06
CA PRO A 237 8.69 -11.76 18.78
C PRO A 237 7.51 -12.51 19.41
N ALA A 238 7.46 -13.82 19.19
CA ALA A 238 6.58 -14.71 19.93
C ALA A 238 7.08 -14.88 21.36
N ALA A 239 6.18 -15.20 22.29
CA ALA A 239 6.58 -15.60 23.64
C ALA A 239 6.60 -17.13 23.77
N GLU A 240 7.40 -17.63 24.68
CA GLU A 240 7.57 -19.06 24.88
C GLU A 240 7.31 -19.45 26.34
N THR A 241 6.70 -20.63 26.54
CA THR A 241 6.50 -21.27 27.82
C THR A 241 7.03 -22.70 27.76
N SER A 242 7.94 -23.07 28.63
CA SER A 242 8.40 -24.46 28.76
C SER A 242 7.35 -25.29 29.49
N VAL A 243 7.00 -26.45 28.97
CA VAL A 243 5.96 -27.31 29.56
C VAL A 243 6.49 -28.70 29.79
N SER A 244 6.39 -29.19 31.04
CA SER A 244 6.61 -30.58 31.39
C SER A 244 5.27 -31.26 31.57
N ILE A 245 5.00 -32.31 30.78
CA ILE A 245 3.79 -33.12 30.90
C ILE A 245 4.13 -34.41 31.62
N GLU A 246 3.53 -34.61 32.79
CA GLU A 246 3.68 -35.81 33.57
C GLU A 246 2.57 -36.83 33.26
N ARG A 247 2.81 -38.10 33.60
CA ARG A 247 1.79 -39.11 33.46
C ARG A 247 0.70 -38.90 34.52
N ALA A 248 -0.58 -38.88 34.06
CA ALA A 248 -1.69 -38.80 35.00
C ALA A 248 -1.67 -39.90 36.05
N THR A 249 -1.84 -39.52 37.31
CA THR A 249 -1.79 -40.42 38.47
C THR A 249 -3.05 -41.32 38.59
N ALA A 250 -4.10 -41.09 37.81
CA ALA A 250 -5.33 -41.91 37.72
C ALA A 250 -5.38 -42.70 36.39
N PRO A 251 -6.06 -43.90 36.38
CA PRO A 251 -6.14 -44.71 35.16
C PRO A 251 -7.05 -44.08 34.12
N THR A 252 -6.52 -43.15 33.35
CA THR A 252 -7.13 -42.67 32.12
C THR A 252 -6.60 -43.51 30.94
N THR A 253 -7.45 -43.92 30.04
CA THR A 253 -7.08 -44.58 28.80
C THR A 253 -5.95 -43.77 28.12
N PRO A 254 -4.82 -44.41 27.77
CA PRO A 254 -3.73 -43.66 27.15
C PRO A 254 -4.25 -42.94 25.92
N PRO A 255 -3.99 -41.64 25.77
CA PRO A 255 -4.34 -40.92 24.56
C PRO A 255 -3.69 -41.64 23.36
N PRO A 256 -4.34 -41.68 22.19
CA PRO A 256 -3.75 -42.25 21.00
C PRO A 256 -2.43 -41.56 20.72
N PRO A 257 -1.42 -42.30 20.20
CA PRO A 257 -0.13 -41.70 19.88
C PRO A 257 -0.35 -40.50 18.96
N VAL A 258 -0.04 -39.31 19.47
CA VAL A 258 -0.12 -38.08 18.67
C VAL A 258 1.04 -38.14 17.69
N ALA A 259 0.72 -38.05 16.43
CA ALA A 259 1.71 -38.02 15.38
C ALA A 259 2.54 -36.74 15.50
N VAL A 260 3.74 -36.86 16.04
CA VAL A 260 4.76 -35.81 15.92
C VAL A 260 5.16 -35.79 14.44
N ARG A 261 4.91 -34.69 13.77
CA ARG A 261 5.29 -34.54 12.38
C ARG A 261 6.24 -33.37 12.19
N PRO A 262 7.25 -33.48 11.31
CA PRO A 262 8.04 -32.34 10.92
C PRO A 262 7.10 -31.23 10.44
N ARG A 263 7.36 -29.98 10.81
CA ARG A 263 6.80 -28.84 10.07
C ARG A 263 7.10 -29.09 8.61
N THR A 264 6.09 -29.33 7.79
CA THR A 264 6.31 -29.40 6.35
C THR A 264 6.79 -28.04 5.87
N GLU A 265 7.61 -28.03 4.81
CA GLU A 265 8.00 -26.79 4.13
C GLU A 265 6.79 -25.89 3.81
N ALA A 266 5.60 -26.46 3.57
CA ALA A 266 4.34 -25.73 3.42
C ALA A 266 3.78 -25.13 4.72
N GLU A 267 4.17 -25.65 5.88
CA GLU A 267 3.79 -25.17 7.24
C GLU A 267 4.87 -24.28 7.86
N SER A 268 6.12 -24.47 7.44
CA SER A 268 7.20 -23.49 7.62
C SER A 268 7.19 -22.42 6.54
N LEU A 269 6.56 -22.70 5.41
CA LEU A 269 6.08 -21.83 4.35
C LEU A 269 4.58 -21.48 4.58
N GLN A 270 4.17 -21.07 5.74
CA GLN A 270 3.39 -19.87 5.72
C GLN A 270 4.23 -18.89 4.91
N PRO A 271 3.70 -18.24 3.85
CA PRO A 271 4.53 -17.44 3.00
C PRO A 271 5.33 -16.52 3.92
N THR A 272 6.59 -16.84 4.13
CA THR A 272 7.54 -15.90 4.69
C THR A 272 7.48 -14.80 3.66
N PHE A 273 6.62 -13.81 3.91
CA PHE A 273 6.64 -12.62 3.08
C PHE A 273 8.06 -12.12 3.23
N PRO A 274 8.82 -12.08 2.12
CA PRO A 274 10.19 -11.61 2.20
C PRO A 274 10.16 -10.27 2.93
N PRO A 275 11.12 -9.99 3.79
CA PRO A 275 11.10 -8.83 4.68
C PRO A 275 10.70 -7.59 3.88
N THR A 276 9.70 -6.86 4.38
CA THR A 276 9.15 -5.68 3.69
C THR A 276 10.23 -4.62 3.58
N VAL A 277 10.87 -4.55 2.42
CA VAL A 277 11.96 -3.60 2.16
C VAL A 277 11.40 -2.19 2.11
N GLY A 278 11.92 -1.31 2.94
CA GLY A 278 11.54 0.09 2.98
C GLY A 278 11.94 0.83 1.70
N ARG A 279 11.21 1.90 1.32
CA ARG A 279 11.58 2.73 0.16
C ARG A 279 13.02 3.23 0.19
N ARG A 280 13.54 3.59 1.38
CA ARG A 280 14.92 4.07 1.54
C ARG A 280 15.93 3.00 1.13
N ASP A 281 15.68 1.75 1.47
CA ASP A 281 16.55 0.64 1.12
C ASP A 281 16.47 0.33 -0.37
N LEU A 282 15.27 0.35 -0.96
CA LEU A 282 15.09 0.23 -2.41
C LEU A 282 15.83 1.35 -3.16
N TRP A 283 15.77 2.59 -2.69
CA TRP A 283 16.49 3.71 -3.29
C TRP A 283 18.00 3.58 -3.10
N ARG A 284 18.45 3.05 -1.95
CA ARG A 284 19.85 2.71 -1.72
C ARG A 284 20.33 1.63 -2.70
N ALA A 285 19.56 0.57 -2.90
CA ALA A 285 19.86 -0.45 -3.91
C ALA A 285 19.97 0.16 -5.32
N GLY A 286 19.00 0.99 -5.72
CA GLY A 286 19.02 1.70 -7.00
C GLY A 286 20.25 2.59 -7.18
N TRP A 287 20.66 3.32 -6.12
CA TRP A 287 21.88 4.10 -6.12
C TRP A 287 23.14 3.25 -6.30
N LEU A 288 23.23 2.09 -5.61
CA LEU A 288 24.35 1.16 -5.74
C LEU A 288 24.43 0.57 -7.15
N MET A 289 23.30 0.17 -7.74
CA MET A 289 23.23 -0.30 -9.15
C MET A 289 23.71 0.77 -10.13
N TRP A 290 23.22 2.01 -9.96
CA TRP A 290 23.63 3.14 -10.80
C TRP A 290 25.14 3.42 -10.66
N ARG A 291 25.69 3.39 -9.43
CA ARG A 291 27.12 3.60 -9.19
C ARG A 291 28.00 2.56 -9.87
N GLU A 292 27.55 1.30 -9.92
CA GLU A 292 28.27 0.22 -10.56
C GLU A 292 28.22 0.34 -12.10
N ARG A 293 27.05 0.73 -12.64
CA ARG A 293 26.82 0.82 -14.10
C ARG A 293 26.21 2.16 -14.49
N PRO A 294 26.96 3.27 -14.38
CA PRO A 294 26.38 4.60 -14.47
C PRO A 294 25.86 4.99 -15.85
N LEU A 295 26.41 4.44 -16.94
CA LEU A 295 26.02 4.84 -18.31
C LEU A 295 24.73 4.17 -18.78
N LEU A 296 24.62 2.86 -18.66
CA LEU A 296 23.54 2.04 -19.22
C LEU A 296 22.67 1.37 -18.15
N GLY A 297 23.02 1.49 -16.87
CA GLY A 297 22.35 0.82 -15.78
C GLY A 297 22.53 -0.69 -15.80
N VAL A 298 21.72 -1.39 -14.98
CA VAL A 298 21.73 -2.86 -14.89
C VAL A 298 20.86 -3.53 -15.96
N GLY A 299 20.19 -2.76 -16.79
CA GLY A 299 19.26 -3.20 -17.83
C GLY A 299 17.78 -3.04 -17.41
N PRO A 300 16.88 -2.78 -18.38
CA PRO A 300 15.46 -2.55 -18.11
C PRO A 300 14.83 -3.77 -17.44
N GLY A 301 14.03 -3.51 -16.37
CA GLY A 301 13.32 -4.53 -15.60
C GLY A 301 14.17 -5.38 -14.66
N ASN A 302 15.50 -5.20 -14.63
CA ASN A 302 16.39 -5.98 -13.78
C ASN A 302 16.48 -5.49 -12.33
N PHE A 303 15.96 -4.31 -12.00
CA PHE A 303 15.96 -3.82 -10.62
C PHE A 303 15.39 -4.86 -9.65
N ARG A 304 14.20 -5.36 -9.92
CA ARG A 304 13.46 -6.30 -9.07
C ARG A 304 14.22 -7.64 -8.87
N HIS A 305 15.03 -8.04 -9.83
CA HIS A 305 15.81 -9.28 -9.76
C HIS A 305 17.15 -9.11 -9.04
N LEU A 306 17.60 -7.88 -8.80
CA LEU A 306 18.92 -7.59 -8.29
C LEU A 306 18.94 -6.86 -6.95
N TYR A 307 17.88 -6.13 -6.58
CA TYR A 307 17.90 -5.24 -5.41
C TYR A 307 18.26 -5.96 -4.11
N GLY A 308 17.78 -7.20 -3.94
CA GLY A 308 18.11 -8.00 -2.76
C GLY A 308 19.60 -8.33 -2.66
N GLN A 309 20.29 -8.62 -3.78
CA GLN A 309 21.74 -8.85 -3.79
C GLN A 309 22.50 -7.60 -3.34
N TYR A 310 22.08 -6.41 -3.80
CA TYR A 310 22.68 -5.13 -3.41
C TYR A 310 22.43 -4.75 -1.94
N LEU A 311 21.40 -5.33 -1.34
CA LEU A 311 21.08 -5.17 0.08
C LEU A 311 21.62 -6.29 0.97
N GLY A 312 22.27 -7.31 0.39
CA GLY A 312 22.81 -8.46 1.12
C GLY A 312 21.72 -9.41 1.65
N MET A 313 20.56 -9.46 0.99
CA MET A 313 19.45 -10.34 1.36
C MET A 313 19.68 -11.74 0.79
N ALA A 314 19.32 -12.77 1.55
CA ALA A 314 19.37 -14.16 1.10
C ALA A 314 18.18 -14.51 0.18
N ASP A 315 17.01 -13.88 0.42
CA ASP A 315 15.80 -14.04 -0.35
C ASP A 315 15.04 -12.71 -0.42
N TRP A 316 14.32 -12.46 -1.52
CA TRP A 316 13.54 -11.22 -1.71
C TRP A 316 12.42 -11.42 -2.74
N ASP A 317 11.40 -10.55 -2.68
CA ASP A 317 10.27 -10.54 -3.61
C ASP A 317 10.66 -9.89 -4.94
N ASP A 318 10.81 -10.68 -5.99
CA ASP A 318 11.18 -10.23 -7.33
C ASP A 318 10.07 -9.47 -8.09
N ARG A 319 8.95 -9.16 -7.42
CA ARG A 319 7.88 -8.30 -7.92
C ARG A 319 8.04 -6.84 -7.49
N ILE A 320 9.01 -6.53 -6.60
CA ILE A 320 9.21 -5.20 -6.06
C ILE A 320 10.16 -4.39 -6.95
N TYR A 321 9.74 -3.21 -7.34
CA TYR A 321 10.53 -2.20 -8.05
C TYR A 321 11.04 -1.12 -7.10
N ALA A 322 11.77 -0.12 -7.61
CA ALA A 322 12.33 0.95 -6.78
C ALA A 322 11.31 1.82 -6.06
N ASN A 323 10.00 1.68 -6.35
CA ASN A 323 8.94 2.56 -5.86
C ASN A 323 9.30 4.06 -6.03
N ASN A 324 9.95 4.35 -7.15
CA ASN A 324 10.32 5.69 -7.60
C ASN A 324 10.73 5.59 -9.07
N LEU A 325 9.99 6.27 -9.96
CA LEU A 325 10.22 6.27 -11.40
C LEU A 325 11.65 6.70 -11.78
N TYR A 326 12.17 7.70 -11.10
CA TYR A 326 13.46 8.29 -11.42
C TYR A 326 14.63 7.43 -10.95
N VAL A 327 14.50 6.83 -9.77
CA VAL A 327 15.48 5.86 -9.23
C VAL A 327 15.49 4.60 -10.11
N GLU A 328 14.31 4.10 -10.49
CA GLU A 328 14.19 2.94 -11.39
C GLU A 328 14.90 3.21 -12.72
N PHE A 329 14.69 4.38 -13.34
CA PHE A 329 15.35 4.75 -14.59
C PHE A 329 16.85 4.92 -14.44
N ALA A 330 17.31 5.57 -13.38
CA ALA A 330 18.74 5.72 -13.13
C ALA A 330 19.43 4.36 -12.92
N ALA A 331 18.82 3.47 -12.13
CA ALA A 331 19.33 2.14 -11.86
C ALA A 331 19.34 1.24 -13.10
N THR A 332 18.24 1.21 -13.86
CA THR A 332 18.04 0.23 -14.94
C THR A 332 18.51 0.71 -16.31
N LEU A 333 18.45 2.01 -16.60
CA LEU A 333 18.79 2.62 -17.89
C LEU A 333 20.03 3.52 -17.83
N GLY A 334 20.58 3.76 -16.65
CA GLY A 334 21.70 4.64 -16.43
C GLY A 334 21.43 6.11 -16.77
N ILE A 335 22.50 6.89 -16.84
CA ILE A 335 22.39 8.33 -17.13
C ILE A 335 21.86 8.59 -18.56
N LEU A 336 22.15 7.71 -19.51
CA LEU A 336 21.69 7.89 -20.89
C LEU A 336 20.18 7.75 -21.01
N GLY A 337 19.58 6.71 -20.39
CA GLY A 337 18.14 6.52 -20.40
C GLY A 337 17.42 7.58 -19.55
N ALA A 338 17.95 7.91 -18.37
CA ALA A 338 17.39 8.94 -17.52
C ALA A 338 17.43 10.32 -18.21
N ALA A 339 18.53 10.66 -18.90
CA ALA A 339 18.65 11.90 -19.66
C ALA A 339 17.71 11.95 -20.87
N ALA A 340 17.53 10.84 -21.59
CA ALA A 340 16.58 10.74 -22.70
C ALA A 340 15.15 10.96 -22.24
N PHE A 341 14.75 10.35 -21.10
CA PHE A 341 13.45 10.57 -20.51
C PHE A 341 13.27 12.02 -20.02
N GLY A 342 14.27 12.55 -19.31
CA GLY A 342 14.27 13.96 -18.88
C GLY A 342 14.15 14.93 -20.05
N TRP A 343 14.88 14.69 -21.14
CA TRP A 343 14.80 15.48 -22.36
C TRP A 343 13.39 15.43 -22.97
N LEU A 344 12.77 14.24 -23.03
CA LEU A 344 11.40 14.08 -23.49
C LEU A 344 10.42 14.93 -22.66
N VAL A 345 10.47 14.80 -21.32
CA VAL A 345 9.62 15.55 -20.40
C VAL A 345 9.82 17.05 -20.55
N LEU A 346 11.07 17.52 -20.64
CA LEU A 346 11.40 18.93 -20.86
C LEU A 346 10.87 19.46 -22.19
N ASN A 347 10.93 18.64 -23.27
CA ASN A 347 10.34 19.01 -24.55
C ASN A 347 8.81 19.13 -24.49
N VAL A 348 8.13 18.20 -23.80
CA VAL A 348 6.68 18.29 -23.58
C VAL A 348 6.34 19.54 -22.76
N LEU A 349 7.06 19.78 -21.67
CA LEU A 349 6.88 20.98 -20.84
C LEU A 349 7.11 22.27 -21.64
N ALA A 350 8.17 22.34 -22.43
CA ALA A 350 8.44 23.50 -23.28
C ALA A 350 7.34 23.75 -24.32
N ARG A 351 6.67 22.69 -24.83
CA ARG A 351 5.51 22.81 -25.70
C ARG A 351 4.29 23.34 -24.95
N VAL A 352 4.02 22.84 -23.75
CA VAL A 352 2.95 23.36 -22.90
C VAL A 352 3.18 24.85 -22.62
N LEU A 353 4.37 25.26 -22.20
CA LEU A 353 4.67 26.65 -21.90
C LEU A 353 4.56 27.56 -23.13
N ARG A 354 5.02 27.10 -24.31
CA ARG A 354 4.85 27.84 -25.57
C ARG A 354 3.39 27.99 -25.97
N ALA A 355 2.59 26.95 -25.82
CA ALA A 355 1.16 27.00 -26.10
C ALA A 355 0.39 27.90 -25.09
N PHE A 356 0.89 28.12 -23.89
CA PHE A 356 0.36 29.15 -22.99
C PHE A 356 0.72 30.56 -23.43
N ALA A 357 1.91 30.77 -23.97
CA ALA A 357 2.34 32.06 -24.49
C ALA A 357 1.59 32.42 -25.79
N ARG A 358 1.23 31.41 -26.62
CA ARG A 358 0.51 31.53 -27.90
C ARG A 358 -0.63 30.51 -27.92
N PRO A 359 -1.80 30.84 -27.34
CA PRO A 359 -2.86 29.85 -27.14
C PRO A 359 -3.49 29.40 -28.46
N PRO A 360 -3.68 28.07 -28.64
CA PRO A 360 -4.24 27.45 -29.86
C PRO A 360 -5.77 27.59 -29.98
N GLY A 361 -6.34 28.62 -29.37
CA GLY A 361 -7.77 28.81 -29.24
C GLY A 361 -8.28 28.49 -27.83
N ALA A 362 -9.43 29.07 -27.50
CA ALA A 362 -9.92 29.07 -26.10
C ALA A 362 -10.17 27.67 -25.52
N VAL A 363 -10.78 26.78 -26.28
CA VAL A 363 -11.12 25.41 -25.83
C VAL A 363 -9.88 24.55 -25.79
N ALA A 364 -9.01 24.63 -26.79
CA ALA A 364 -7.76 23.87 -26.83
C ALA A 364 -6.83 24.22 -25.67
N GLN A 365 -6.78 25.50 -25.26
CA GLN A 365 -6.02 25.93 -24.09
C GLN A 365 -6.53 25.29 -22.79
N VAL A 366 -7.84 25.16 -22.61
CA VAL A 366 -8.42 24.50 -21.43
C VAL A 366 -8.09 23.00 -21.42
N TRP A 367 -8.18 22.32 -22.58
CA TRP A 367 -7.79 20.92 -22.69
C TRP A 367 -6.31 20.69 -22.44
N LEU A 368 -5.46 21.62 -22.88
CA LEU A 368 -4.02 21.56 -22.60
C LEU A 368 -3.72 21.59 -21.08
N VAL A 369 -4.48 22.39 -20.31
CA VAL A 369 -4.36 22.43 -18.84
C VAL A 369 -4.73 21.09 -18.24
N GLY A 370 -5.82 20.45 -18.68
CA GLY A 370 -6.22 19.14 -18.17
C GLY A 370 -5.21 18.04 -18.49
N LEU A 371 -4.75 18.00 -19.75
CA LEU A 371 -3.71 17.04 -20.17
C LEU A 371 -2.39 17.26 -19.43
N ALA A 372 -1.96 18.51 -19.28
CA ALA A 372 -0.76 18.85 -18.51
C ALA A 372 -0.91 18.47 -17.03
N GLY A 373 -2.12 18.66 -16.46
CA GLY A 373 -2.45 18.22 -15.11
C GLY A 373 -2.35 16.70 -14.96
N GLY A 374 -2.93 15.93 -15.90
CA GLY A 374 -2.81 14.46 -15.92
C GLY A 374 -1.36 13.99 -16.08
N GLY A 375 -0.60 14.61 -16.99
CA GLY A 375 0.84 14.32 -17.14
C GLY A 375 1.65 14.66 -15.90
N ALA A 376 1.34 15.79 -15.25
CA ALA A 376 1.97 16.19 -14.00
C ALA A 376 1.64 15.22 -12.85
N ALA A 377 0.42 14.68 -12.81
CA ALA A 377 0.03 13.66 -11.83
C ALA A 377 0.95 12.44 -11.91
N PHE A 378 1.20 11.91 -13.11
CA PHE A 378 2.12 10.78 -13.31
C PHE A 378 3.55 11.11 -12.85
N LEU A 379 4.07 12.28 -13.18
CA LEU A 379 5.43 12.68 -12.83
C LEU A 379 5.58 12.92 -11.33
N LEU A 380 4.60 13.54 -10.68
CA LEU A 380 4.59 13.78 -9.24
C LEU A 380 4.44 12.48 -8.43
N HIS A 381 3.47 11.63 -8.81
CA HIS A 381 3.31 10.33 -8.16
C HIS A 381 4.51 9.44 -8.39
N GLY A 382 5.14 9.51 -9.56
CA GLY A 382 6.37 8.81 -9.91
C GLY A 382 7.58 9.09 -9.00
N LEU A 383 7.53 10.14 -8.17
CA LEU A 383 8.52 10.36 -7.10
C LEU A 383 8.43 9.31 -5.99
N LEU A 384 7.28 8.67 -5.83
CA LEU A 384 6.99 7.76 -4.73
C LEU A 384 6.50 6.38 -5.20
N ASP A 385 6.40 6.17 -6.53
CA ASP A 385 5.99 4.89 -7.10
C ASP A 385 6.56 4.68 -8.52
N TYR A 386 6.48 3.43 -9.00
CA TYR A 386 6.85 3.06 -10.36
C TYR A 386 5.63 2.45 -11.06
N PHE A 387 5.14 3.10 -12.12
CA PHE A 387 3.87 2.75 -12.77
C PHE A 387 4.00 2.19 -14.18
N LEU A 388 5.19 2.26 -14.78
CA LEU A 388 5.37 1.85 -16.19
C LEU A 388 5.32 0.33 -16.39
N GLU A 389 5.31 -0.44 -15.31
CA GLU A 389 5.06 -1.89 -15.35
C GLU A 389 3.58 -2.21 -15.62
N VAL A 390 2.67 -1.29 -15.26
CA VAL A 390 1.22 -1.50 -15.38
C VAL A 390 0.76 -1.00 -16.75
N VAL A 391 0.37 -1.91 -17.64
CA VAL A 391 0.04 -1.61 -19.04
C VAL A 391 -1.01 -0.49 -19.18
N SER A 392 -2.05 -0.48 -18.34
CA SER A 392 -3.09 0.56 -18.40
C SER A 392 -2.55 1.95 -18.09
N LEU A 393 -1.68 2.09 -17.09
CA LEU A 393 -1.05 3.36 -16.73
C LEU A 393 0.02 3.76 -17.74
N TYR A 394 0.81 2.80 -18.21
CA TYR A 394 1.78 3.00 -19.27
C TYR A 394 1.12 3.61 -20.52
N LEU A 395 0.05 2.99 -21.01
CA LEU A 395 -0.68 3.50 -22.18
C LEU A 395 -1.29 4.88 -21.91
N LEU A 396 -1.93 5.09 -20.77
CA LEU A 396 -2.54 6.37 -20.42
C LEU A 396 -1.49 7.49 -20.34
N PHE A 397 -0.32 7.22 -19.79
CA PHE A 397 0.79 8.17 -19.75
C PHE A 397 1.23 8.59 -21.16
N TRP A 398 1.53 7.62 -22.04
CA TRP A 398 2.00 7.92 -23.40
C TRP A 398 0.92 8.59 -24.27
N ILE A 399 -0.35 8.18 -24.14
CA ILE A 399 -1.48 8.83 -24.79
C ILE A 399 -1.58 10.29 -24.32
N THR A 400 -1.48 10.54 -23.01
CA THR A 400 -1.54 11.90 -22.46
C THR A 400 -0.43 12.78 -23.04
N LEU A 401 0.81 12.30 -23.06
CA LEU A 401 1.93 13.04 -23.66
C LEU A 401 1.73 13.27 -25.17
N GLY A 402 1.26 12.25 -25.89
CA GLY A 402 0.96 12.35 -27.32
C GLY A 402 -0.12 13.39 -27.62
N LEU A 403 -1.18 13.44 -26.83
CA LEU A 403 -2.26 14.43 -26.98
C LEU A 403 -1.76 15.86 -26.66
N ILE A 404 -0.89 16.04 -25.64
CA ILE A 404 -0.25 17.34 -25.39
C ILE A 404 0.52 17.81 -26.63
N VAL A 405 1.33 16.92 -27.22
CA VAL A 405 2.13 17.24 -28.41
C VAL A 405 1.21 17.56 -29.60
N ALA A 406 0.19 16.75 -29.84
CA ALA A 406 -0.76 16.96 -30.93
C ALA A 406 -1.49 18.32 -30.77
N LEU A 407 -2.04 18.58 -29.60
CA LEU A 407 -2.79 19.81 -29.31
C LEU A 407 -1.91 21.06 -29.41
N SER A 408 -0.64 20.96 -28.98
CA SER A 408 0.32 22.06 -29.10
C SER A 408 0.73 22.39 -30.55
N ARG A 409 0.56 21.45 -31.49
CA ARG A 409 0.85 21.67 -32.91
C ARG A 409 -0.29 22.38 -33.66
N LEU A 410 -1.53 22.21 -33.21
CA LEU A 410 -2.69 22.88 -33.81
C LEU A 410 -2.56 24.42 -33.73
N SER A 411 -1.85 24.92 -32.72
CA SER A 411 -1.55 26.34 -32.55
C SER A 411 -0.55 26.92 -33.57
N SER A 412 0.23 26.07 -34.23
CA SER A 412 1.26 26.52 -35.18
C SER A 412 0.81 26.48 -36.63
N VAL A 413 -0.31 25.82 -36.92
CA VAL A 413 -0.81 25.67 -38.31
C VAL A 413 -1.64 26.88 -38.73
N ASP A 414 -2.35 27.56 -37.80
CA ASP A 414 -3.14 28.77 -38.12
C ASP A 414 -2.27 30.00 -38.49
N GLU A 415 -0.97 30.02 -38.17
CA GLU A 415 -0.05 31.12 -38.52
C GLU A 415 0.59 30.96 -39.93
N GLY A 416 0.48 29.80 -40.56
CA GLY A 416 1.08 29.52 -41.88
C GLY A 416 0.09 29.64 -43.06
N ALA A 417 -1.15 29.99 -42.77
CA ALA A 417 -2.24 30.07 -43.78
C ALA A 417 -2.81 31.49 -43.99
N VAL A 418 -2.06 32.53 -43.55
CA VAL A 418 -2.39 33.95 -43.83
C VAL A 418 -1.31 34.59 -44.69
#